data_0521a318dfb5533bae5f29af9819c100
#
_entry.id   0521a318dfb5533bae5f29af9819c100
#
_cell.length_a   1.000
_cell.length_b   1.000
_cell.length_c   1.000
_cell.angle_alpha   90.00
_cell.angle_beta   90.00
_cell.angle_gamma   90.00
#
_symmetry.space_group_name_H-M   'P 1'
#
loop_
_entity.id
_entity.type
_entity.pdbx_description
1 polymer ?
#
loop_
_entity_poly.entity_id
_entity_poly.type
_entity_poly.pdbx_seq_one_letter_code
_entity_poly.pdbx_strand_id
1 'polypeptide(L)'
;WVKIREFEVTPPVGVYSTNVKAAEGSSVALAFDGDVSTAFRAATPVKAGDFVSFVPAKGVTPRQAIVVGTARGEIQVRSGQTWTIIGTISDGAPFHAFAVPAGTNVEEVRLMLAAGSPAPVIREMTVVDRELKPVPTPTPTFTAAPTSGSSTGDDHGRPGYPTPTSTPSHGPRPALPSTGV
;
A
#
# COMPACT_ATOMS: atom_id res chain seq x y z
N TRP A 1 -16.10 -16.17 3.85
CA TRP A 1 -16.38 -14.72 3.68
C TRP A 1 -16.12 -14.06 5.01
N VAL A 2 -15.01 -13.33 5.14
CA VAL A 2 -14.74 -12.46 6.29
C VAL A 2 -15.39 -11.12 5.96
N LYS A 3 -16.50 -10.78 6.64
CA LYS A 3 -17.03 -9.43 6.67
C LYS A 3 -16.15 -8.63 7.63
N ILE A 4 -15.27 -7.77 7.12
CA ILE A 4 -14.67 -6.72 7.91
C ILE A 4 -15.79 -5.72 8.17
N ARG A 5 -16.35 -5.76 9.38
CA ARG A 5 -17.25 -4.72 9.85
C ARG A 5 -16.37 -3.52 10.19
N GLU A 6 -16.58 -2.46 9.44
CA GLU A 6 -16.30 -1.07 9.78
C GLU A 6 -14.93 -0.84 10.46
N PHE A 7 -13.99 -0.37 9.65
CA PHE A 7 -12.77 0.24 10.17
C PHE A 7 -13.15 1.67 10.53
N GLU A 8 -13.59 1.89 11.77
CA GLU A 8 -13.82 3.22 12.28
C GLU A 8 -12.46 3.88 12.51
N VAL A 9 -12.00 4.62 11.52
CA VAL A 9 -10.86 5.53 11.67
C VAL A 9 -11.42 6.78 12.32
N THR A 10 -11.23 6.93 13.62
CA THR A 10 -11.52 8.21 14.28
C THR A 10 -10.57 9.24 13.66
N PRO A 11 -11.07 10.33 13.03
CA PRO A 11 -10.21 11.35 12.45
C PRO A 11 -9.21 11.83 13.49
N PRO A 12 -7.93 12.01 13.15
CA PRO A 12 -6.96 12.52 14.09
C PRO A 12 -7.37 13.94 14.49
N VAL A 13 -7.73 14.11 15.75
CA VAL A 13 -7.99 15.44 16.29
C VAL A 13 -6.65 16.15 16.40
N GLY A 14 -6.40 17.15 15.55
CA GLY A 14 -5.12 17.85 15.51
C GLY A 14 -5.10 18.98 14.49
N VAL A 15 -3.94 19.62 14.34
CA VAL A 15 -3.66 20.63 13.32
C VAL A 15 -2.87 19.98 12.18
N TYR A 16 -3.36 20.09 10.97
CA TYR A 16 -2.69 19.58 9.77
C TYR A 16 -2.21 20.71 8.88
N SER A 17 -1.11 20.50 8.16
CA SER A 17 -0.51 21.46 7.25
C SER A 17 0.19 20.81 6.06
N THR A 18 0.37 21.59 5.01
CA THR A 18 1.15 21.24 3.83
C THR A 18 1.64 22.48 3.11
N ASN A 19 2.78 22.39 2.44
CA ASN A 19 3.24 23.39 1.47
C ASN A 19 2.93 22.98 0.01
N VAL A 20 2.29 21.84 -0.20
CA VAL A 20 1.94 21.33 -1.52
C VAL A 20 0.62 21.97 -1.98
N LYS A 21 0.63 22.51 -3.21
CA LYS A 21 -0.59 23.06 -3.81
C LYS A 21 -1.61 21.94 -4.06
N ALA A 22 -2.80 22.08 -3.49
CA ALA A 22 -3.91 21.17 -3.76
C ALA A 22 -4.43 21.31 -5.19
N ALA A 23 -4.88 20.20 -5.79
CA ALA A 23 -5.65 20.21 -7.01
C ALA A 23 -7.03 20.85 -6.79
N GLU A 24 -7.69 21.26 -7.87
CA GLU A 24 -9.03 21.81 -7.81
C GLU A 24 -10.01 20.81 -7.15
N GLY A 25 -10.84 21.31 -6.26
CA GLY A 25 -11.79 20.50 -5.50
C GLY A 25 -11.15 19.62 -4.40
N SER A 26 -9.85 19.78 -4.14
CA SER A 26 -9.15 19.06 -3.09
C SER A 26 -8.65 20.01 -2.00
N SER A 27 -8.49 19.50 -0.79
CA SER A 27 -7.82 20.18 0.33
C SER A 27 -7.02 19.20 1.16
N VAL A 28 -6.03 19.68 1.91
CA VAL A 28 -5.23 18.82 2.79
C VAL A 28 -6.08 18.16 3.88
N ALA A 29 -7.20 18.75 4.26
CA ALA A 29 -8.13 18.21 5.23
C ALA A 29 -8.63 16.80 4.86
N LEU A 30 -8.80 16.54 3.54
CA LEU A 30 -9.25 15.24 3.02
C LEU A 30 -8.24 14.09 3.22
N ALA A 31 -7.02 14.38 3.68
CA ALA A 31 -6.06 13.37 4.11
C ALA A 31 -6.17 13.04 5.61
N PHE A 32 -7.12 13.67 6.32
CA PHE A 32 -7.24 13.59 7.78
C PHE A 32 -8.71 13.55 8.25
N ASP A 33 -9.64 13.24 7.36
CA ASP A 33 -11.08 13.28 7.65
C ASP A 33 -11.65 11.93 8.10
N GLY A 34 -10.82 10.88 8.11
CA GLY A 34 -11.23 9.53 8.49
C GLY A 34 -11.99 8.78 7.40
N ASP A 35 -12.13 9.36 6.20
CA ASP A 35 -12.85 8.77 5.08
C ASP A 35 -11.89 8.43 3.93
N VAL A 36 -11.52 7.17 3.81
CA VAL A 36 -10.64 6.67 2.75
C VAL A 36 -11.24 6.75 1.34
N SER A 37 -12.52 7.13 1.21
CA SER A 37 -13.15 7.39 -0.09
C SER A 37 -12.80 8.77 -0.63
N THR A 38 -12.47 9.73 0.24
CA THR A 38 -11.96 11.06 -0.11
C THR A 38 -10.44 11.04 -0.29
N ALA A 39 -9.84 12.12 -0.78
CA ALA A 39 -8.39 12.22 -0.87
C ALA A 39 -7.88 13.65 -1.02
N PHE A 40 -6.78 13.97 -0.37
CA PHE A 40 -5.91 15.06 -0.78
C PHE A 40 -5.21 14.67 -2.08
N ARG A 41 -5.32 15.54 -3.09
CA ARG A 41 -4.65 15.41 -4.38
C ARG A 41 -3.77 16.63 -4.60
N ALA A 42 -2.50 16.43 -4.88
CA ALA A 42 -1.62 17.51 -5.29
C ALA A 42 -1.88 17.93 -6.73
N ALA A 43 -1.75 19.23 -7.02
CA ALA A 43 -1.94 19.78 -8.36
C ALA A 43 -0.74 19.52 -9.29
N THR A 44 0.43 19.24 -8.74
CA THR A 44 1.69 19.14 -9.48
C THR A 44 2.56 18.01 -8.92
N PRO A 45 3.52 17.50 -9.71
CA PRO A 45 4.58 16.64 -9.20
C PRO A 45 5.32 17.26 -8.02
N VAL A 46 5.87 16.41 -7.18
CA VAL A 46 6.55 16.78 -5.92
C VAL A 46 7.85 17.52 -6.17
N LYS A 47 8.07 18.58 -5.42
CA LYS A 47 9.33 19.34 -5.36
C LYS A 47 10.13 18.99 -4.10
N ALA A 48 11.41 19.31 -4.12
CA ALA A 48 12.22 19.17 -2.92
C ALA A 48 11.67 20.04 -1.76
N GLY A 49 11.51 19.43 -0.59
CA GLY A 49 10.96 20.09 0.60
C GLY A 49 9.44 20.06 0.71
N ASP A 50 8.72 19.44 -0.23
CA ASP A 50 7.29 19.27 -0.12
C ASP A 50 6.94 18.27 0.99
N PHE A 51 5.89 18.60 1.76
CA PHE A 51 5.45 17.77 2.87
C PHE A 51 3.94 17.84 3.10
N VAL A 52 3.43 16.85 3.83
CA VAL A 52 2.12 16.85 4.48
C VAL A 52 2.34 16.47 5.94
N SER A 53 1.81 17.24 6.89
CA SER A 53 2.01 16.97 8.32
C SER A 53 0.77 17.21 9.15
N PHE A 54 0.77 16.63 10.34
CA PHE A 54 -0.20 16.97 11.38
C PHE A 54 0.42 16.90 12.77
N VAL A 55 -0.14 17.69 13.67
CA VAL A 55 0.17 17.74 15.10
C VAL A 55 -0.92 16.96 15.84
N PRO A 56 -0.62 15.83 16.49
CA PRO A 56 -1.61 15.08 17.27
C PRO A 56 -2.21 15.91 18.40
N ALA A 57 -3.44 15.63 18.80
CA ALA A 57 -4.03 16.24 19.98
C ALA A 57 -3.24 15.88 21.24
N LYS A 58 -3.28 16.78 22.23
CA LYS A 58 -2.66 16.53 23.53
C LYS A 58 -3.23 15.25 24.17
N GLY A 59 -2.35 14.40 24.69
CA GLY A 59 -2.72 13.15 25.35
C GLY A 59 -2.78 11.93 24.42
N VAL A 60 -2.64 12.11 23.11
CA VAL A 60 -2.45 11.00 22.17
C VAL A 60 -0.99 10.54 22.23
N THR A 61 -0.78 9.25 22.45
CA THR A 61 0.56 8.64 22.40
C THR A 61 0.64 7.73 21.17
N PRO A 62 1.11 8.25 20.04
CA PRO A 62 1.17 7.47 18.81
C PRO A 62 2.04 6.22 18.96
N ARG A 63 1.55 5.07 18.50
CA ARG A 63 2.30 3.82 18.40
C ARG A 63 2.62 3.47 16.96
N GLN A 64 1.76 3.90 16.04
CA GLN A 64 1.97 3.74 14.61
C GLN A 64 1.51 4.98 13.87
N ALA A 65 2.20 5.29 12.77
CA ALA A 65 1.74 6.21 11.73
C ALA A 65 1.25 5.40 10.53
N ILE A 66 0.09 5.75 10.00
CA ILE A 66 -0.55 5.07 8.87
C ILE A 66 -0.69 6.06 7.73
N VAL A 67 -0.39 5.63 6.51
CA VAL A 67 -0.63 6.38 5.28
C VAL A 67 -1.37 5.48 4.30
N VAL A 68 -2.49 5.97 3.79
CA VAL A 68 -3.31 5.31 2.76
C VAL A 68 -3.29 6.17 1.50
N GLY A 69 -2.93 5.60 0.36
CA GLY A 69 -2.90 6.31 -0.91
C GLY A 69 -1.65 6.01 -1.73
N THR A 70 -1.41 6.85 -2.74
CA THR A 70 -0.22 6.75 -3.59
C THR A 70 0.67 7.96 -3.35
N ALA A 71 1.68 7.79 -2.52
CA ALA A 71 2.71 8.79 -2.26
C ALA A 71 4.06 8.10 -2.17
N ARG A 72 5.14 8.85 -2.33
CA ARG A 72 6.51 8.37 -2.08
C ARG A 72 7.20 9.37 -1.18
N GLY A 73 8.00 8.88 -0.25
CA GLY A 73 8.67 9.76 0.69
C GLY A 73 9.04 9.08 2.00
N GLU A 74 9.33 9.90 3.00
CA GLU A 74 9.73 9.44 4.32
C GLU A 74 8.71 9.87 5.36
N ILE A 75 8.29 8.94 6.21
CA ILE A 75 7.51 9.26 7.40
C ILE A 75 8.48 9.62 8.50
N GLN A 76 8.27 10.79 9.07
CA GLN A 76 9.10 11.35 10.13
C GLN A 76 8.23 11.76 11.31
N VAL A 77 8.78 11.60 12.51
CA VAL A 77 8.17 12.09 13.76
C VAL A 77 9.08 13.12 14.40
N ARG A 78 8.49 14.16 14.98
CA ARG A 78 9.21 15.19 15.73
C ARG A 78 9.03 15.00 17.23
N SER A 79 10.13 15.10 17.95
CA SER A 79 10.16 15.15 19.40
C SER A 79 11.11 16.29 19.81
N GLY A 80 10.59 17.33 20.41
CA GLY A 80 11.32 18.57 20.62
C GLY A 80 11.78 19.19 19.30
N GLN A 81 13.09 19.35 19.15
CA GLN A 81 13.73 19.92 17.95
C GLN A 81 14.19 18.84 16.94
N THR A 82 14.02 17.55 17.26
CA THR A 82 14.60 16.47 16.48
C THR A 82 13.54 15.78 15.63
N TRP A 83 13.83 15.62 14.33
CA TRP A 83 13.08 14.79 13.42
C TRP A 83 13.73 13.42 13.28
N THR A 84 12.95 12.38 13.42
CA THR A 84 13.39 10.98 13.26
C THR A 84 12.59 10.32 12.14
N ILE A 85 13.28 9.72 11.17
CA ILE A 85 12.65 8.91 10.12
C ILE A 85 12.22 7.59 10.75
N ILE A 86 10.93 7.24 10.62
CA ILE A 86 10.38 5.97 11.11
C ILE A 86 10.02 5.00 9.99
N GLY A 87 10.10 5.46 8.74
CA GLY A 87 9.90 4.60 7.58
C GLY A 87 9.96 5.34 6.26
N THR A 88 10.01 4.57 5.17
CA THR A 88 10.07 5.08 3.79
C THR A 88 9.01 4.40 2.94
N ILE A 89 8.28 5.20 2.16
CA ILE A 89 7.34 4.74 1.13
C ILE A 89 8.07 4.83 -0.21
N SER A 90 8.42 3.70 -0.79
CA SER A 90 9.13 3.60 -2.07
C SER A 90 8.35 2.87 -3.15
N ASP A 91 7.41 2.03 -2.75
CA ASP A 91 6.56 1.23 -3.62
C ASP A 91 5.21 1.91 -3.92
N GLY A 92 4.41 1.27 -4.75
CA GLY A 92 3.07 1.74 -5.09
C GLY A 92 1.96 1.11 -4.25
N ALA A 93 2.28 0.48 -3.11
CA ALA A 93 1.27 -0.11 -2.25
C ALA A 93 0.36 0.99 -1.69
N PRO A 94 -0.96 0.75 -1.62
CA PRO A 94 -1.91 1.78 -1.21
C PRO A 94 -2.02 1.94 0.32
N PHE A 95 -1.32 1.13 1.10
CA PHE A 95 -1.38 1.13 2.57
C PHE A 95 0.00 0.91 3.16
N HIS A 96 0.37 1.77 4.10
CA HIS A 96 1.62 1.71 4.85
C HIS A 96 1.37 1.98 6.33
N ALA A 97 2.01 1.21 7.19
CA ALA A 97 1.98 1.39 8.63
C ALA A 97 3.40 1.32 9.18
N PHE A 98 3.79 2.33 9.96
CA PHE A 98 5.13 2.47 10.51
C PHE A 98 5.07 2.55 12.03
N ALA A 99 5.86 1.73 12.71
CA ALA A 99 5.94 1.76 14.17
C ALA A 99 6.64 3.06 14.64
N VAL A 100 6.04 3.72 15.61
CA VAL A 100 6.69 4.81 16.33
C VAL A 100 7.55 4.20 17.44
N PRO A 101 8.83 4.57 17.58
CA PRO A 101 9.69 4.04 18.62
C PRO A 101 9.08 4.27 20.01
N ALA A 102 9.14 3.24 20.87
CA ALA A 102 8.58 3.31 22.22
C ALA A 102 9.23 4.45 23.03
N GLY A 103 8.44 5.17 23.79
CA GLY A 103 8.92 6.29 24.62
C GLY A 103 9.13 7.60 23.85
N THR A 104 8.86 7.65 22.54
CA THR A 104 8.94 8.89 21.77
C THR A 104 7.76 9.80 22.15
N ASN A 105 8.04 11.02 22.61
CA ASN A 105 7.03 12.07 22.76
C ASN A 105 6.79 12.72 21.38
N VAL A 106 5.79 12.21 20.65
CA VAL A 106 5.49 12.69 19.30
C VAL A 106 4.71 14.00 19.36
N GLU A 107 5.33 15.06 18.88
CA GLU A 107 4.72 16.39 18.78
C GLU A 107 4.17 16.67 17.37
N GLU A 108 4.75 16.05 16.36
CA GLU A 108 4.32 16.20 14.97
C GLU A 108 4.70 14.97 14.17
N VAL A 109 3.85 14.60 13.22
CA VAL A 109 4.12 13.55 12.23
C VAL A 109 4.05 14.16 10.85
N ARG A 110 5.04 13.87 10.00
CA ARG A 110 5.01 14.34 8.62
C ARG A 110 5.43 13.27 7.62
N LEU A 111 4.84 13.35 6.44
CA LEU A 111 5.31 12.70 5.23
C LEU A 111 6.12 13.72 4.44
N MET A 112 7.45 13.59 4.43
CA MET A 112 8.34 14.30 3.53
C MET A 112 8.27 13.63 2.17
N LEU A 113 7.75 14.33 1.18
CA LEU A 113 7.50 13.77 -0.15
C LEU A 113 8.81 13.67 -0.95
N ALA A 114 8.99 12.58 -1.67
CA ALA A 114 10.17 12.37 -2.50
C ALA A 114 10.15 13.27 -3.74
N ALA A 115 11.14 14.15 -3.87
CA ALA A 115 11.27 15.05 -5.01
C ALA A 115 11.27 14.29 -6.35
N GLY A 116 10.59 14.84 -7.35
CA GLY A 116 10.46 14.23 -8.68
C GLY A 116 9.45 13.10 -8.77
N SER A 117 8.80 12.71 -7.67
CA SER A 117 7.70 11.74 -7.73
C SER A 117 6.43 12.38 -8.34
N PRO A 118 5.53 11.55 -8.91
CA PRO A 118 4.23 12.02 -9.39
C PRO A 118 3.43 12.74 -8.30
N ALA A 119 2.44 13.53 -8.71
CA ALA A 119 1.53 14.19 -7.79
C ALA A 119 0.88 13.17 -6.84
N PRO A 120 1.06 13.29 -5.52
CA PRO A 120 0.55 12.34 -4.56
C PRO A 120 -0.96 12.40 -4.45
N VAL A 121 -1.56 11.25 -4.14
CA VAL A 121 -2.94 11.10 -3.72
C VAL A 121 -2.92 10.47 -2.34
N ILE A 122 -3.23 11.23 -1.30
CA ILE A 122 -3.27 10.76 0.08
C ILE A 122 -4.73 10.69 0.51
N ARG A 123 -5.21 9.47 0.75
CA ARG A 123 -6.60 9.21 1.17
C ARG A 123 -6.76 9.36 2.66
N GLU A 124 -5.75 8.94 3.41
CA GLU A 124 -5.74 9.07 4.85
C GLU A 124 -4.30 9.10 5.37
N MET A 125 -4.04 9.96 6.34
CA MET A 125 -2.83 9.96 7.13
C MET A 125 -3.22 10.13 8.59
N THR A 126 -2.92 9.14 9.41
CA THR A 126 -3.36 9.09 10.81
C THR A 126 -2.31 8.46 11.71
N VAL A 127 -2.50 8.60 13.01
CA VAL A 127 -1.76 7.85 14.02
C VAL A 127 -2.73 7.04 14.87
N VAL A 128 -2.25 5.90 15.30
CA VAL A 128 -2.99 5.07 16.26
C VAL A 128 -2.16 4.87 17.53
N ASP A 129 -2.84 4.80 18.66
CA ASP A 129 -2.24 4.59 19.99
C ASP A 129 -2.00 3.11 20.31
N ARG A 130 -2.38 2.23 19.38
CA ARG A 130 -2.20 0.77 19.50
C ARG A 130 -1.44 0.25 18.30
N GLU A 131 -0.70 -0.82 18.50
CA GLU A 131 -0.06 -1.55 17.40
C GLU A 131 -1.11 -2.39 16.67
N LEU A 132 -1.29 -2.13 15.38
CA LEU A 132 -2.07 -3.01 14.51
C LEU A 132 -1.22 -4.25 14.25
N LYS A 133 -1.54 -5.37 14.91
CA LYS A 133 -0.91 -6.64 14.57
C LYS A 133 -1.33 -7.02 13.16
N PRO A 134 -0.37 -7.41 12.29
CA PRO A 134 -0.72 -7.92 10.98
C PRO A 134 -1.68 -9.11 11.17
N VAL A 135 -2.81 -9.08 10.49
CA VAL A 135 -3.71 -10.23 10.44
C VAL A 135 -2.91 -11.36 9.78
N PRO A 136 -2.75 -12.52 10.43
CA PRO A 136 -2.02 -13.61 9.83
C PRO A 136 -2.68 -13.95 8.49
N THR A 137 -1.89 -13.87 7.42
CA THR A 137 -2.34 -14.31 6.10
C THR A 137 -2.79 -15.75 6.24
N PRO A 138 -4.03 -16.10 5.87
CA PRO A 138 -4.48 -17.48 5.97
C PRO A 138 -3.52 -18.34 5.15
N THR A 139 -2.85 -19.27 5.82
CA THR A 139 -2.00 -20.26 5.15
C THR A 139 -2.89 -21.02 4.17
N PRO A 140 -2.56 -21.07 2.87
CA PRO A 140 -3.37 -21.83 1.92
C PRO A 140 -3.40 -23.29 2.38
N THR A 141 -4.56 -23.73 2.82
CA THR A 141 -4.78 -25.15 3.12
C THR A 141 -4.88 -25.87 1.79
N PHE A 142 -3.80 -26.50 1.38
CA PHE A 142 -3.85 -27.40 0.24
C PHE A 142 -4.68 -28.62 0.65
N THR A 143 -5.92 -28.66 0.22
CA THR A 143 -6.70 -29.89 0.27
C THR A 143 -6.03 -30.87 -0.68
N ALA A 144 -5.43 -31.92 -0.14
CA ALA A 144 -4.87 -33.00 -0.95
C ALA A 144 -5.95 -33.48 -1.92
N ALA A 145 -5.61 -33.53 -3.20
CA ALA A 145 -6.49 -34.11 -4.21
C ALA A 145 -6.85 -35.56 -3.80
N PRO A 146 -8.10 -35.98 -3.96
CA PRO A 146 -8.47 -37.35 -3.67
C PRO A 146 -7.60 -38.29 -4.51
N THR A 147 -6.85 -39.13 -3.83
CA THR A 147 -6.08 -40.21 -4.46
C THR A 147 -7.07 -41.08 -5.17
N SER A 148 -7.06 -41.10 -6.51
CA SER A 148 -7.85 -42.01 -7.34
C SER A 148 -7.46 -43.43 -6.98
N GLY A 149 -8.34 -44.14 -6.29
CA GLY A 149 -8.16 -45.54 -5.96
C GLY A 149 -7.96 -46.34 -7.26
N SER A 150 -6.85 -47.03 -7.33
CA SER A 150 -6.57 -48.03 -8.36
C SER A 150 -7.64 -49.12 -8.27
N SER A 151 -8.59 -49.09 -9.18
CA SER A 151 -9.49 -50.22 -9.40
C SER A 151 -8.79 -51.18 -10.37
N THR A 152 -8.30 -52.29 -9.85
CA THR A 152 -7.99 -53.49 -10.62
C THR A 152 -9.30 -54.10 -11.10
N GLY A 153 -9.52 -54.18 -12.39
CA GLY A 153 -10.69 -54.81 -13.01
C GLY A 153 -10.48 -55.01 -14.49
N ASP A 154 -10.05 -56.22 -14.81
CA ASP A 154 -10.30 -57.03 -16.01
C ASP A 154 -10.38 -56.41 -17.43
N ASP A 155 -9.36 -56.77 -18.13
CA ASP A 155 -9.19 -57.19 -19.52
C ASP A 155 -10.48 -57.48 -20.31
N HIS A 156 -10.80 -56.63 -21.31
CA HIS A 156 -11.44 -57.05 -22.57
C HIS A 156 -11.03 -56.08 -23.68
N GLY A 157 -10.31 -56.62 -24.64
CA GLY A 157 -9.76 -55.99 -25.81
C GLY A 157 -10.72 -55.15 -26.65
N ARG A 158 -10.24 -54.01 -27.12
CA ARG A 158 -10.80 -53.26 -28.23
C ARG A 158 -9.72 -52.57 -29.05
N PRO A 159 -9.81 -52.61 -30.38
CA PRO A 159 -8.75 -52.25 -31.31
C PRO A 159 -8.55 -50.74 -31.46
N GLY A 160 -7.31 -50.40 -31.73
CA GLY A 160 -6.66 -49.15 -32.04
C GLY A 160 -7.43 -47.97 -32.61
N TYR A 161 -7.17 -46.79 -31.96
CA TYR A 161 -7.34 -45.49 -32.60
C TYR A 161 -5.98 -44.79 -32.65
N PRO A 162 -5.68 -44.07 -33.74
CA PRO A 162 -4.39 -43.44 -33.93
C PRO A 162 -4.23 -42.21 -33.05
N THR A 163 -3.04 -42.06 -32.49
CA THR A 163 -2.57 -40.91 -31.69
C THR A 163 -2.51 -39.66 -32.57
N PRO A 164 -3.02 -38.49 -32.11
CA PRO A 164 -2.74 -37.25 -32.80
C PRO A 164 -1.33 -36.73 -32.43
N THR A 165 -0.50 -36.60 -33.45
CA THR A 165 0.83 -35.95 -33.37
C THR A 165 0.65 -34.47 -33.26
N SER A 166 0.97 -33.89 -32.10
CA SER A 166 1.05 -32.44 -31.92
C SER A 166 2.44 -31.94 -32.32
N THR A 167 2.50 -31.21 -33.43
CA THR A 167 3.68 -30.49 -33.90
C THR A 167 3.73 -29.10 -33.20
N PRO A 168 4.81 -28.70 -32.52
CA PRO A 168 4.93 -27.36 -32.04
C PRO A 168 5.35 -26.42 -33.19
N SER A 169 4.49 -25.45 -33.52
CA SER A 169 4.79 -24.38 -34.46
C SER A 169 5.57 -23.28 -33.74
N HIS A 170 6.85 -23.19 -34.03
CA HIS A 170 7.66 -22.01 -33.72
C HIS A 170 7.45 -20.96 -34.83
N GLY A 171 6.72 -19.90 -34.52
CA GLY A 171 6.65 -18.70 -35.34
C GLY A 171 7.84 -17.76 -35.09
N PRO A 172 8.38 -17.09 -36.13
CA PRO A 172 9.53 -16.21 -35.97
C PRO A 172 9.16 -14.90 -35.27
N ARG A 173 10.04 -14.49 -34.35
CA ARG A 173 9.98 -13.23 -33.60
C ARG A 173 10.28 -12.06 -34.55
N PRO A 174 9.46 -10.99 -34.57
CA PRO A 174 9.79 -9.80 -35.36
C PRO A 174 10.96 -9.02 -34.73
N ALA A 175 11.88 -8.56 -35.60
CA ALA A 175 13.02 -7.74 -35.26
C ALA A 175 12.57 -6.31 -34.94
N LEU A 176 13.20 -5.69 -33.91
CA LEU A 176 13.04 -4.29 -33.55
C LEU A 176 13.80 -3.41 -34.56
N PRO A 177 13.27 -2.25 -35.00
CA PRO A 177 13.99 -1.31 -35.81
C PRO A 177 15.06 -0.58 -34.99
N SER A 178 16.29 -0.58 -35.52
CA SER A 178 17.40 0.26 -35.11
C SER A 178 17.16 1.67 -35.65
N THR A 179 17.05 2.68 -34.78
CA THR A 179 17.17 4.08 -35.16
C THR A 179 18.56 4.55 -34.78
N GLY A 180 19.38 4.67 -35.81
CA GLY A 180 20.65 5.41 -35.77
C GLY A 180 20.40 6.90 -36.02
N VAL A 181 21.41 7.69 -35.61
CA VAL A 181 21.73 9.11 -35.74
C VAL A 181 21.20 9.96 -34.62
#